data_f5ead06a7fc39ed03a68e14f668fa5eb
#
_entry.id   f5ead06a7fc39ed03a68e14f668fa5eb
#
_cell.length_a   1.000
_cell.length_b   1.000
_cell.length_c   1.000
_cell.angle_alpha   90.00
_cell.angle_beta   90.00
_cell.angle_gamma   90.00
#
_symmetry.space_group_name_H-M   'P 1'
#
loop_
_entity.id
_entity.type
_entity.pdbx_description
1 polymer ?
#
loop_
_entity_poly.entity_id
_entity_poly.type
_entity_poly.pdbx_seq_one_letter_code
_entity_poly.pdbx_strand_id
1 'polypeptide(L)'
;MIVRPKRIYRKRIPYGMQNFEDVIKEDCYYVDKTPFIEQIEESNKYFFFIRPRRFGKTLTLSMLENYYDINKKDKFDEIFGKLYIGQNPTPEHNTYLIIHLNFAEVAAGLDDYKDGLDNHCRLVFNFFCDIYAHILPANTKEGMEKLTDAVSQLRFLCQKCQEVGKKIYLFIDEYDNFTNMILAHEEHLMRYRNQTHGEGYLRQFFNTIKGAAGNTLGRVFVTGVSPVTMDDLTSGFNIGTNYSLSPKFNEMTGFTEEEVREMLDYYGSVLPFNHTTDELIKVMKPWYDNYCFAEERYGETTMYNSVMVLNFVDNYIRSEYQIPKKMVETNIRIDYDKLRMLIRHDKEFAHDASIIQQLVTQGFVIGTLNENFPAERINDPDNFLSLLFYFGMVTIDGTYKGETKFIIPNEVVRDQMYTYLLDTYKENDLVYDRYSKGKLESKLAYDGQFKPYFEYIADCLKKYSSQRDKQKGEAFVHGFTLAMTSQNKFYRPISELDNDGGYADIFLSPLCDIYKDMVDSYIIELKYCKSQTTDEQVKKLFEEASAQISRYADSDMVREAVKTTKLHKLVVIYRGAEMVACEEI
;
A
#
# COMPACT_ATOMS: atom_id res chain seq x y z
N MET A 1 38.51 33.81 -2.77
CA MET A 1 37.52 33.75 -1.68
C MET A 1 36.35 32.94 -2.16
N ILE A 2 36.14 31.74 -1.61
CA ILE A 2 34.93 30.95 -1.89
C ILE A 2 33.81 31.60 -1.08
N VAL A 3 32.93 32.32 -1.76
CA VAL A 3 31.72 32.88 -1.14
C VAL A 3 30.84 31.66 -0.81
N ARG A 4 30.79 31.25 0.45
CA ARG A 4 29.85 30.26 0.92
C ARG A 4 28.43 30.83 0.73
N PRO A 5 27.51 30.17 -0.02
CA PRO A 5 26.15 30.66 -0.13
C PRO A 5 25.54 30.77 1.27
N LYS A 6 24.70 31.78 1.48
CA LYS A 6 23.96 31.97 2.73
C LYS A 6 23.19 30.66 3.00
N ARG A 7 23.41 30.04 4.16
CA ARG A 7 22.75 28.80 4.54
C ARG A 7 21.25 29.11 4.66
N ILE A 8 20.45 28.69 3.69
CA ILE A 8 18.99 28.83 3.76
C ILE A 8 18.52 27.84 4.84
N TYR A 9 17.95 28.37 5.92
CA TYR A 9 17.34 27.54 6.95
C TYR A 9 16.04 26.95 6.41
N ARG A 10 15.94 25.65 6.38
CA ARG A 10 14.73 24.90 5.97
C ARG A 10 14.50 23.75 6.93
N LYS A 11 13.24 23.38 7.14
CA LYS A 11 12.90 22.14 7.84
C LYS A 11 13.44 20.94 7.06
N ARG A 12 13.87 19.93 7.79
CA ARG A 12 14.31 18.65 7.19
C ARG A 12 13.09 17.85 6.71
N ILE A 13 13.28 17.00 5.69
CA ILE A 13 12.26 16.05 5.29
C ILE A 13 12.40 14.81 6.19
N PRO A 14 11.33 14.37 6.89
CA PRO A 14 11.39 13.23 7.82
C PRO A 14 11.31 11.88 7.10
N TYR A 15 11.95 11.75 5.92
CA TYR A 15 11.94 10.50 5.18
C TYR A 15 12.68 9.40 5.95
N GLY A 16 11.99 8.28 6.21
CA GLY A 16 12.53 7.14 6.97
C GLY A 16 12.55 7.32 8.50
N MET A 17 12.06 8.45 9.03
CA MET A 17 11.99 8.68 10.47
C MET A 17 10.69 8.09 11.04
N GLN A 18 10.81 7.35 12.15
CA GLN A 18 9.70 6.68 12.85
C GLN A 18 9.51 7.19 14.28
N ASN A 19 10.51 7.85 14.84
CA ASN A 19 10.45 8.43 16.18
C ASN A 19 9.93 9.86 16.11
N PHE A 20 8.77 10.12 16.73
CA PHE A 20 8.12 11.42 16.69
C PHE A 20 8.92 12.51 17.43
N GLU A 21 9.50 12.19 18.60
CA GLU A 21 10.34 13.14 19.35
C GLU A 21 11.53 13.61 18.51
N ASP A 22 12.16 12.71 17.73
CA ASP A 22 13.27 13.06 16.85
C ASP A 22 12.81 13.94 15.68
N VAL A 23 11.64 13.65 15.09
CA VAL A 23 11.05 14.48 14.01
C VAL A 23 10.87 15.93 14.47
N ILE A 24 10.39 16.13 15.69
CA ILE A 24 10.20 17.48 16.25
C ILE A 24 11.53 18.13 16.62
N LYS A 25 12.43 17.42 17.33
CA LYS A 25 13.72 17.95 17.77
C LYS A 25 14.67 18.31 16.64
N GLU A 26 14.65 17.53 15.56
CA GLU A 26 15.46 17.79 14.37
C GLU A 26 14.85 18.85 13.44
N ASP A 27 13.77 19.51 13.88
CA ASP A 27 13.01 20.51 13.12
C ASP A 27 12.63 20.01 11.73
N CYS A 28 12.04 18.83 11.68
CA CYS A 28 11.52 18.28 10.44
C CYS A 28 10.16 18.90 10.07
N TYR A 29 9.79 18.82 8.78
CA TYR A 29 8.45 19.17 8.34
C TYR A 29 7.49 18.07 8.78
N TYR A 30 6.63 18.35 9.74
CA TYR A 30 5.62 17.42 10.23
C TYR A 30 4.22 17.88 9.79
N VAL A 31 3.47 17.00 9.16
CA VAL A 31 2.05 17.18 8.88
C VAL A 31 1.29 16.86 10.16
N ASP A 32 0.62 17.85 10.73
CA ASP A 32 0.02 17.72 12.05
C ASP A 32 -1.20 16.80 12.09
N LYS A 33 -1.00 15.57 12.55
CA LYS A 33 -2.05 14.57 12.78
C LYS A 33 -2.49 14.50 14.26
N THR A 34 -2.01 15.40 15.10
CA THR A 34 -2.38 15.42 16.53
C THR A 34 -3.86 15.70 16.82
N PRO A 35 -4.67 16.34 15.96
CA PRO A 35 -6.13 16.44 16.16
C PRO A 35 -6.83 15.09 16.32
N PHE A 36 -6.27 14.01 15.75
CA PHE A 36 -6.84 12.66 15.89
C PHE A 36 -6.73 12.09 17.32
N ILE A 37 -5.87 12.66 18.18
CA ILE A 37 -5.77 12.26 19.60
C ILE A 37 -7.13 12.42 20.31
N GLU A 38 -7.81 13.56 20.15
CA GLU A 38 -9.13 13.79 20.72
C GLU A 38 -10.14 12.75 20.22
N GLN A 39 -10.10 12.46 18.93
CA GLN A 39 -10.99 11.50 18.30
C GLN A 39 -10.76 10.07 18.79
N ILE A 40 -9.51 9.69 19.06
CA ILE A 40 -9.14 8.40 19.65
C ILE A 40 -9.63 8.31 21.09
N GLU A 41 -9.53 9.40 21.86
CA GLU A 41 -10.02 9.43 23.26
C GLU A 41 -11.54 9.30 23.37
N GLU A 42 -12.29 9.89 22.43
CA GLU A 42 -13.75 9.76 22.32
C GLU A 42 -14.19 8.37 21.86
N SER A 43 -13.30 7.60 21.28
CA SER A 43 -13.58 6.26 20.73
C SER A 43 -13.42 5.17 21.80
N ASN A 44 -13.65 3.90 21.42
CA ASN A 44 -13.42 2.77 22.31
C ASN A 44 -11.96 2.75 22.78
N LYS A 45 -11.75 2.48 24.06
CA LYS A 45 -10.42 2.40 24.68
C LYS A 45 -9.54 1.26 24.12
N TYR A 46 -10.15 0.32 23.44
CA TYR A 46 -9.48 -0.82 22.80
C TYR A 46 -9.62 -0.67 21.31
N PHE A 47 -8.61 -0.04 20.71
CA PHE A 47 -8.62 0.54 19.38
C PHE A 47 -7.79 -0.33 18.42
N PHE A 48 -8.41 -0.85 17.36
CA PHE A 48 -7.71 -1.49 16.25
C PHE A 48 -7.71 -0.55 15.04
N PHE A 49 -6.54 -0.44 14.40
CA PHE A 49 -6.38 0.41 13.23
C PHE A 49 -5.38 -0.20 12.24
N ILE A 50 -5.89 -0.66 11.13
CA ILE A 50 -5.12 -1.28 10.06
C ILE A 50 -5.00 -0.31 8.89
N ARG A 51 -3.81 -0.21 8.32
CA ARG A 51 -3.54 0.55 7.09
C ARG A 51 -2.45 -0.15 6.29
N PRO A 52 -2.41 0.06 4.98
CA PRO A 52 -1.30 -0.40 4.17
C PRO A 52 0.04 0.06 4.72
N ARG A 53 1.10 -0.57 4.30
CA ARG A 53 2.45 -0.14 4.69
C ARG A 53 2.76 1.27 4.19
N ARG A 54 3.64 1.97 4.93
CA ARG A 54 4.17 3.30 4.57
C ARG A 54 3.15 4.45 4.62
N PHE A 55 2.06 4.26 5.33
CA PHE A 55 1.09 5.33 5.64
C PHE A 55 1.40 6.07 6.94
N GLY A 56 2.50 5.77 7.65
CA GLY A 56 2.89 6.48 8.86
C GLY A 56 2.36 5.89 10.17
N LYS A 57 1.87 4.63 10.20
CA LYS A 57 1.35 3.97 11.41
C LYS A 57 2.32 4.04 12.60
N THR A 58 3.56 3.62 12.42
CA THR A 58 4.58 3.60 13.48
C THR A 58 4.89 5.01 14.00
N LEU A 59 4.92 6.02 13.12
CA LEU A 59 5.08 7.42 13.54
C LEU A 59 3.87 7.89 14.35
N THR A 60 2.66 7.50 13.98
CA THR A 60 1.44 7.79 14.74
C THR A 60 1.50 7.13 16.13
N LEU A 61 1.94 5.87 16.24
CA LEU A 61 2.15 5.23 17.54
C LEU A 61 3.17 5.99 18.37
N SER A 62 4.31 6.36 17.79
CA SER A 62 5.34 7.13 18.50
C SER A 62 4.82 8.50 18.95
N MET A 63 3.95 9.16 18.17
CA MET A 63 3.27 10.39 18.59
C MET A 63 2.37 10.14 19.80
N LEU A 64 1.53 9.11 19.78
CA LEU A 64 0.64 8.76 20.89
C LEU A 64 1.43 8.40 22.15
N GLU A 65 2.49 7.61 22.03
CA GLU A 65 3.38 7.26 23.16
C GLU A 65 3.95 8.51 23.84
N ASN A 66 4.52 9.44 23.06
CA ASN A 66 5.06 10.67 23.61
C ASN A 66 4.00 11.54 24.25
N TYR A 67 2.76 11.54 23.73
CA TYR A 67 1.64 12.30 24.27
C TYR A 67 1.15 11.76 25.61
N TYR A 68 1.06 10.46 25.75
CA TYR A 68 0.46 9.82 26.94
C TYR A 68 1.47 9.47 28.02
N ASP A 69 2.77 9.33 27.70
CA ASP A 69 3.80 8.93 28.66
C ASP A 69 3.99 9.96 29.79
N ILE A 70 3.79 9.49 31.02
CA ILE A 70 3.96 10.29 32.22
C ILE A 70 5.36 10.88 32.35
N ASN A 71 6.39 10.22 31.80
CA ASN A 71 7.78 10.67 31.82
C ASN A 71 8.07 11.78 30.81
N LYS A 72 7.13 12.11 29.92
CA LYS A 72 7.27 13.19 28.93
C LYS A 72 6.66 14.51 29.40
N LYS A 73 6.11 14.55 30.62
CA LYS A 73 5.41 15.74 31.15
C LYS A 73 6.27 17.00 31.09
N ASP A 74 7.54 16.92 31.49
CA ASP A 74 8.44 18.09 31.51
C ASP A 74 8.90 18.52 30.10
N LYS A 75 8.68 17.69 29.08
CA LYS A 75 9.01 17.95 27.67
C LYS A 75 7.77 18.23 26.81
N PHE A 76 6.58 18.29 27.42
CA PHE A 76 5.33 18.41 26.68
C PHE A 76 5.32 19.61 25.75
N ASP A 77 5.67 20.79 26.25
CA ASP A 77 5.71 22.02 25.45
C ASP A 77 6.79 22.00 24.37
N GLU A 78 7.91 21.33 24.61
CA GLU A 78 8.99 21.16 23.61
C GLU A 78 8.49 20.29 22.44
N ILE A 79 7.76 19.20 22.74
CA ILE A 79 7.34 18.22 21.73
C ILE A 79 6.05 18.64 21.05
N PHE A 80 5.04 19.10 21.79
CA PHE A 80 3.70 19.36 21.29
C PHE A 80 3.30 20.84 21.23
N GLY A 81 4.03 21.73 21.89
CA GLY A 81 3.61 23.13 22.08
C GLY A 81 3.30 23.93 20.81
N LYS A 82 3.83 23.52 19.63
CA LYS A 82 3.55 24.14 18.34
C LYS A 82 2.44 23.44 17.54
N LEU A 83 1.94 22.30 18.00
CA LEU A 83 0.95 21.47 17.34
C LEU A 83 -0.43 21.71 17.92
N TYR A 84 -1.47 21.28 17.19
CA TYR A 84 -2.86 21.45 17.60
C TYR A 84 -3.11 20.94 19.02
N ILE A 85 -2.70 19.71 19.33
CA ILE A 85 -2.95 19.09 20.64
C ILE A 85 -2.15 19.75 21.78
N GLY A 86 -1.03 20.37 21.47
CA GLY A 86 -0.26 21.13 22.46
C GLY A 86 -0.94 22.43 22.87
N GLN A 87 -1.74 23.00 21.96
CA GLN A 87 -2.59 24.17 22.24
C GLN A 87 -3.93 23.77 22.88
N ASN A 88 -4.38 22.53 22.70
CA ASN A 88 -5.65 21.97 23.18
C ASN A 88 -5.42 20.62 23.88
N PRO A 89 -4.63 20.57 25.00
CA PRO A 89 -4.30 19.31 25.63
C PRO A 89 -5.51 18.69 26.33
N THR A 90 -5.66 17.36 26.16
CA THR A 90 -6.72 16.61 26.84
C THR A 90 -6.34 16.29 28.29
N PRO A 91 -7.30 15.92 29.15
CA PRO A 91 -7.00 15.50 30.52
C PRO A 91 -6.15 14.21 30.61
N GLU A 92 -6.07 13.40 29.54
CA GLU A 92 -5.33 12.14 29.54
C GLU A 92 -3.83 12.32 29.19
N HIS A 93 -3.37 13.51 28.74
CA HIS A 93 -1.97 13.72 28.41
C HIS A 93 -1.03 13.46 29.60
N ASN A 94 0.07 12.78 29.36
CA ASN A 94 1.12 12.46 30.34
C ASN A 94 0.60 11.76 31.62
N THR A 95 -0.37 10.85 31.48
CA THR A 95 -1.01 10.17 32.61
C THR A 95 -0.77 8.67 32.66
N TYR A 96 -0.24 8.08 31.57
CA TYR A 96 -0.07 6.63 31.43
C TYR A 96 1.39 6.18 31.59
N LEU A 97 1.55 4.90 31.94
CA LEU A 97 2.78 4.15 31.75
C LEU A 97 2.68 3.43 30.41
N ILE A 98 3.70 3.53 29.56
CA ILE A 98 3.65 3.06 28.18
C ILE A 98 4.32 1.69 28.06
N ILE A 99 3.61 0.74 27.44
CA ILE A 99 4.19 -0.51 26.95
C ILE A 99 4.03 -0.53 25.44
N HIS A 100 5.12 -0.70 24.71
CA HIS A 100 5.11 -0.88 23.26
C HIS A 100 5.66 -2.27 22.91
N LEU A 101 4.84 -3.10 22.28
CA LEU A 101 5.20 -4.39 21.73
C LEU A 101 5.21 -4.31 20.21
N ASN A 102 6.34 -4.56 19.59
CA ASN A 102 6.45 -4.67 18.13
C ASN A 102 6.60 -6.15 17.75
N PHE A 103 5.56 -6.74 17.18
CA PHE A 103 5.59 -8.17 16.85
C PHE A 103 6.48 -8.49 15.65
N ALA A 104 6.94 -7.50 14.88
CA ALA A 104 7.98 -7.73 13.88
C ALA A 104 9.34 -8.10 14.50
N GLU A 105 9.56 -7.78 15.78
CA GLU A 105 10.78 -8.09 16.51
C GLU A 105 10.75 -9.47 17.18
N VAL A 106 9.62 -10.18 17.11
CA VAL A 106 9.51 -11.56 17.62
C VAL A 106 10.30 -12.49 16.71
N ALA A 107 11.54 -12.77 17.11
CA ALA A 107 12.47 -13.60 16.35
C ALA A 107 12.18 -15.08 16.60
N ALA A 108 11.23 -15.67 15.87
CA ALA A 108 10.93 -17.10 15.95
C ALA A 108 10.23 -17.60 14.68
N GLY A 109 10.41 -18.89 14.37
CA GLY A 109 9.52 -19.61 13.47
C GLY A 109 8.17 -19.92 14.13
N LEU A 110 7.23 -20.48 13.37
CA LEU A 110 5.90 -20.85 13.90
C LEU A 110 5.98 -21.88 15.04
N ASP A 111 6.97 -22.75 15.03
CA ASP A 111 7.14 -23.79 16.06
C ASP A 111 7.65 -23.23 17.40
N ASP A 112 8.51 -22.19 17.32
CA ASP A 112 9.17 -21.57 18.48
C ASP A 112 8.54 -20.23 18.86
N TYR A 113 7.35 -19.90 18.30
CA TYR A 113 6.73 -18.58 18.46
C TYR A 113 6.46 -18.20 19.91
N LYS A 114 6.06 -19.18 20.73
CA LYS A 114 5.88 -18.97 22.16
C LYS A 114 7.16 -18.44 22.81
N ASP A 115 8.27 -19.11 22.57
CA ASP A 115 9.57 -18.75 23.17
C ASP A 115 10.07 -17.39 22.63
N GLY A 116 9.82 -17.12 21.34
CA GLY A 116 10.11 -15.82 20.74
C GLY A 116 9.30 -14.69 21.36
N LEU A 117 7.99 -14.88 21.55
CA LEU A 117 7.11 -13.90 22.19
C LEU A 117 7.49 -13.68 23.66
N ASP A 118 7.77 -14.76 24.41
CA ASP A 118 8.22 -14.68 25.80
C ASP A 118 9.52 -13.89 25.93
N ASN A 119 10.48 -14.14 25.05
CA ASN A 119 11.75 -13.42 25.02
C ASN A 119 11.58 -11.94 24.68
N HIS A 120 10.76 -11.61 23.66
CA HIS A 120 10.47 -10.23 23.28
C HIS A 120 9.78 -9.49 24.44
N CYS A 121 8.70 -10.04 24.98
CA CYS A 121 7.99 -9.46 26.11
C CYS A 121 8.89 -9.27 27.33
N ARG A 122 9.75 -10.24 27.64
CA ARG A 122 10.69 -10.14 28.76
C ARG A 122 11.64 -8.95 28.61
N LEU A 123 12.17 -8.70 27.42
CA LEU A 123 13.03 -7.53 27.16
C LEU A 123 12.26 -6.22 27.35
N VAL A 124 11.08 -6.10 26.72
CA VAL A 124 10.24 -4.91 26.82
C VAL A 124 9.79 -4.65 28.27
N PHE A 125 9.35 -5.67 28.99
CA PHE A 125 8.85 -5.52 30.35
C PHE A 125 9.96 -5.21 31.36
N ASN A 126 11.16 -5.76 31.18
CA ASN A 126 12.32 -5.38 31.99
C ASN A 126 12.70 -3.91 31.75
N PHE A 127 12.70 -3.48 30.49
CA PHE A 127 12.96 -2.09 30.14
C PHE A 127 11.88 -1.15 30.74
N PHE A 128 10.60 -1.55 30.70
CA PHE A 128 9.52 -0.83 31.36
C PHE A 128 9.78 -0.67 32.87
N CYS A 129 10.23 -1.73 33.56
CA CYS A 129 10.58 -1.65 34.98
C CYS A 129 11.71 -0.65 35.24
N ASP A 130 12.70 -0.57 34.36
CA ASP A 130 13.81 0.38 34.48
C ASP A 130 13.36 1.84 34.25
N ILE A 131 12.58 2.09 33.21
CA ILE A 131 12.06 3.44 32.87
C ILE A 131 11.17 3.99 33.99
N TYR A 132 10.32 3.16 34.57
CA TYR A 132 9.36 3.57 35.58
C TYR A 132 9.75 3.16 37.01
N ALA A 133 11.04 2.87 37.26
CA ALA A 133 11.56 2.48 38.58
C ALA A 133 11.24 3.50 39.69
N HIS A 134 11.13 4.78 39.34
CA HIS A 134 10.78 5.87 40.26
C HIS A 134 9.28 5.94 40.62
N ILE A 135 8.42 5.18 39.91
CA ILE A 135 6.97 5.12 40.13
C ILE A 135 6.59 3.76 40.72
N LEU A 136 7.18 2.69 40.20
CA LEU A 136 6.86 1.32 40.56
C LEU A 136 7.43 0.92 41.94
N PRO A 137 6.84 -0.06 42.64
CA PRO A 137 7.41 -0.60 43.88
C PRO A 137 8.84 -1.09 43.69
N ALA A 138 9.72 -0.86 44.68
CA ALA A 138 11.17 -1.11 44.59
C ALA A 138 11.56 -2.57 44.21
N ASN A 139 10.73 -3.54 44.53
CA ASN A 139 10.96 -4.96 44.24
C ASN A 139 10.34 -5.45 42.92
N THR A 140 9.80 -4.54 42.09
CA THR A 140 9.10 -4.92 40.87
C THR A 140 10.03 -5.64 39.89
N LYS A 141 11.25 -5.13 39.66
CA LYS A 141 12.20 -5.72 38.72
C LYS A 141 12.63 -7.13 39.17
N GLU A 142 12.97 -7.33 40.45
CA GLU A 142 13.33 -8.64 40.98
C GLU A 142 12.20 -9.65 40.87
N GLY A 143 10.96 -9.21 41.05
CA GLY A 143 9.76 -10.05 40.85
C GLY A 143 9.57 -10.45 39.41
N MET A 144 9.81 -9.49 38.47
CA MET A 144 9.71 -9.72 37.04
C MET A 144 10.71 -10.75 36.53
N GLU A 145 11.96 -10.67 36.95
CA GLU A 145 13.05 -11.58 36.55
C GLU A 145 12.82 -13.04 36.93
N LYS A 146 11.95 -13.31 37.91
CA LYS A 146 11.55 -14.67 38.32
C LYS A 146 10.51 -15.32 37.41
N LEU A 147 9.88 -14.54 36.53
CA LEU A 147 8.83 -14.98 35.62
C LEU A 147 9.41 -15.22 34.22
N THR A 148 9.03 -16.31 33.59
CA THR A 148 9.63 -16.77 32.34
C THR A 148 8.70 -16.61 31.11
N ASP A 149 7.39 -16.47 31.34
CA ASP A 149 6.41 -16.39 30.28
C ASP A 149 5.71 -15.01 30.22
N ALA A 150 5.36 -14.56 29.02
CA ALA A 150 4.79 -13.24 28.76
C ALA A 150 3.45 -13.01 29.47
N VAL A 151 2.63 -14.06 29.61
CA VAL A 151 1.32 -14.00 30.26
C VAL A 151 1.46 -13.68 31.76
N SER A 152 2.34 -14.40 32.45
CA SER A 152 2.62 -14.17 33.88
C SER A 152 3.29 -12.81 34.11
N GLN A 153 4.22 -12.44 33.25
CA GLN A 153 4.91 -11.13 33.29
C GLN A 153 3.94 -9.97 33.16
N LEU A 154 3.05 -10.02 32.15
CA LEU A 154 2.04 -8.98 31.95
C LEU A 154 1.08 -8.84 33.14
N ARG A 155 0.60 -9.97 33.68
CA ARG A 155 -0.25 -9.98 34.88
C ARG A 155 0.45 -9.36 36.09
N PHE A 156 1.71 -9.69 36.28
CA PHE A 156 2.51 -9.14 37.38
C PHE A 156 2.70 -7.63 37.24
N LEU A 157 3.03 -7.12 36.03
CA LEU A 157 3.13 -5.67 35.77
C LEU A 157 1.81 -4.97 36.04
N CYS A 158 0.70 -5.51 35.55
CA CYS A 158 -0.62 -4.94 35.81
C CYS A 158 -0.89 -4.85 37.32
N GLN A 159 -0.57 -5.88 38.09
CA GLN A 159 -0.72 -5.85 39.55
C GLN A 159 0.15 -4.73 40.15
N LYS A 160 1.42 -4.61 39.76
CA LYS A 160 2.33 -3.57 40.30
C LYS A 160 1.91 -2.16 39.95
N CYS A 161 1.39 -1.94 38.76
CA CYS A 161 0.82 -0.64 38.36
C CYS A 161 -0.45 -0.31 39.15
N GLN A 162 -1.29 -1.33 39.44
CA GLN A 162 -2.48 -1.15 40.27
C GLN A 162 -2.11 -0.77 41.71
N GLU A 163 -1.06 -1.37 42.29
CA GLU A 163 -0.56 -1.04 43.64
C GLU A 163 -0.22 0.45 43.79
N VAL A 164 0.26 1.08 42.71
CA VAL A 164 0.62 2.53 42.68
C VAL A 164 -0.47 3.40 42.06
N GLY A 165 -1.64 2.86 41.74
CA GLY A 165 -2.76 3.61 41.18
C GLY A 165 -2.51 4.16 39.77
N LYS A 166 -1.60 3.56 39.00
CA LYS A 166 -1.27 3.97 37.63
C LYS A 166 -1.88 3.02 36.60
N LYS A 167 -2.20 3.58 35.43
CA LYS A 167 -2.74 2.83 34.29
C LYS A 167 -1.68 2.68 33.21
N ILE A 168 -1.74 1.57 32.49
CA ILE A 168 -0.91 1.27 31.32
C ILE A 168 -1.69 1.62 30.07
N TYR A 169 -1.03 2.25 29.10
CA TYR A 169 -1.45 2.27 27.70
C TYR A 169 -0.57 1.28 26.95
N LEU A 170 -1.18 0.23 26.42
CA LEU A 170 -0.50 -0.82 25.67
C LEU A 170 -0.61 -0.53 24.17
N PHE A 171 0.52 -0.41 23.50
CA PHE A 171 0.65 -0.31 22.05
C PHE A 171 1.16 -1.65 21.51
N ILE A 172 0.52 -2.15 20.45
CA ILE A 172 0.96 -3.35 19.72
C ILE A 172 1.10 -2.97 18.26
N ASP A 173 2.33 -2.92 17.75
CA ASP A 173 2.63 -2.69 16.35
C ASP A 173 2.89 -4.01 15.61
N GLU A 174 2.58 -4.04 14.30
CA GLU A 174 2.78 -5.20 13.41
C GLU A 174 2.18 -6.51 13.99
N TYR A 175 0.99 -6.40 14.63
CA TYR A 175 0.34 -7.53 15.32
C TYR A 175 0.12 -8.74 14.41
N ASP A 176 0.06 -8.49 13.12
CA ASP A 176 -0.17 -9.46 12.04
C ASP A 176 1.13 -9.99 11.40
N ASN A 177 2.31 -9.67 11.94
CA ASN A 177 3.58 -10.22 11.44
C ASN A 177 3.55 -11.74 11.33
N PHE A 178 2.82 -12.37 12.20
CA PHE A 178 2.48 -13.77 12.22
C PHE A 178 1.76 -14.27 10.97
N THR A 179 0.81 -13.49 10.44
CA THR A 179 0.06 -13.81 9.20
C THR A 179 0.99 -13.95 8.00
N ASN A 180 2.09 -13.20 7.97
CA ASN A 180 3.06 -13.28 6.88
C ASN A 180 3.71 -14.67 6.77
N MET A 181 3.85 -15.37 7.90
CA MET A 181 4.42 -16.72 7.93
C MET A 181 3.43 -17.78 7.42
N ILE A 182 2.11 -17.53 7.61
CA ILE A 182 1.06 -18.42 7.14
C ILE A 182 0.89 -18.32 5.62
N LEU A 183 0.86 -17.06 5.13
CA LEU A 183 0.70 -16.78 3.70
C LEU A 183 1.84 -17.38 2.87
N ALA A 184 3.00 -17.66 3.49
CA ALA A 184 4.15 -18.22 2.81
C ALA A 184 3.99 -19.69 2.39
N HIS A 185 3.28 -20.52 3.16
CA HIS A 185 3.16 -21.96 2.92
C HIS A 185 1.89 -22.55 3.56
N GLU A 186 1.13 -23.34 2.81
CA GLU A 186 -0.08 -24.04 3.32
C GLU A 186 0.18 -24.92 4.56
N GLU A 187 1.33 -25.57 4.62
CA GLU A 187 1.73 -26.38 5.77
C GLU A 187 1.78 -25.56 7.08
N HIS A 188 1.92 -24.24 6.98
CA HIS A 188 1.95 -23.36 8.14
C HIS A 188 0.55 -23.10 8.73
N LEU A 189 -0.53 -23.31 7.98
CA LEU A 189 -1.90 -23.07 8.46
C LEU A 189 -2.24 -23.93 9.70
N MET A 190 -1.87 -25.21 9.69
CA MET A 190 -2.08 -26.10 10.85
C MET A 190 -1.29 -25.64 12.09
N ARG A 191 -0.06 -25.19 11.90
CA ARG A 191 0.80 -24.68 12.98
C ARG A 191 0.27 -23.37 13.55
N TYR A 192 -0.24 -22.51 12.68
CA TYR A 192 -0.92 -21.27 13.06
C TYR A 192 -2.14 -21.54 13.95
N ARG A 193 -3.01 -22.48 13.57
CA ARG A 193 -4.18 -22.86 14.37
C ARG A 193 -3.80 -23.27 15.80
N ASN A 194 -2.71 -23.99 15.95
CA ASN A 194 -2.22 -24.42 17.26
C ASN A 194 -1.84 -23.23 18.17
N GLN A 195 -1.48 -22.08 17.60
CA GLN A 195 -1.08 -20.88 18.35
C GLN A 195 -2.26 -19.91 18.61
N THR A 196 -3.23 -19.85 17.70
CA THR A 196 -4.31 -18.86 17.72
C THR A 196 -5.67 -19.42 18.16
N HIS A 197 -5.91 -20.73 18.00
CA HIS A 197 -7.18 -21.37 18.34
C HIS A 197 -7.12 -22.19 19.64
N GLY A 198 -8.26 -22.43 20.24
CA GLY A 198 -8.39 -23.27 21.45
C GLY A 198 -7.54 -22.75 22.62
N GLU A 199 -6.55 -23.54 23.03
CA GLU A 199 -5.59 -23.21 24.09
C GLU A 199 -4.30 -22.56 23.57
N GLY A 200 -4.30 -22.04 22.34
CA GLY A 200 -3.13 -21.41 21.70
C GLY A 200 -2.53 -20.29 22.54
N TYR A 201 -1.20 -20.18 22.57
CA TYR A 201 -0.49 -19.26 23.45
C TYR A 201 -0.74 -17.80 23.16
N LEU A 202 -0.82 -17.42 21.88
CA LEU A 202 -1.12 -16.05 21.48
C LEU A 202 -2.53 -15.64 21.94
N ARG A 203 -3.50 -16.55 21.83
CA ARG A 203 -4.86 -16.33 22.36
C ARG A 203 -4.87 -16.15 23.88
N GLN A 204 -4.08 -16.94 24.61
CA GLN A 204 -3.95 -16.77 26.07
C GLN A 204 -3.36 -15.40 26.43
N PHE A 205 -2.39 -14.90 25.64
CA PHE A 205 -1.81 -13.58 25.81
C PHE A 205 -2.87 -12.48 25.63
N PHE A 206 -3.66 -12.52 24.55
CA PHE A 206 -4.75 -11.57 24.33
C PHE A 206 -5.89 -11.70 25.35
N ASN A 207 -6.19 -12.90 25.83
CA ASN A 207 -7.13 -13.10 26.95
C ASN A 207 -6.62 -12.43 28.24
N THR A 208 -5.32 -12.41 28.45
CA THR A 208 -4.71 -11.73 29.61
C THR A 208 -4.84 -10.21 29.47
N ILE A 209 -4.61 -9.66 28.27
CA ILE A 209 -4.87 -8.24 27.96
C ILE A 209 -6.34 -7.91 28.27
N LYS A 210 -7.29 -8.74 27.80
CA LYS A 210 -8.71 -8.58 28.06
C LYS A 210 -9.05 -8.60 29.56
N GLY A 211 -8.45 -9.53 30.30
CA GLY A 211 -8.68 -9.64 31.75
C GLY A 211 -8.14 -8.43 32.54
N ALA A 212 -7.09 -7.77 32.05
CA ALA A 212 -6.53 -6.56 32.64
C ALA A 212 -7.24 -5.28 32.18
N ALA A 213 -8.06 -5.36 31.12
CA ALA A 213 -8.78 -4.26 30.53
C ALA A 213 -9.81 -3.68 31.53
N GLY A 214 -9.90 -2.35 31.54
CA GLY A 214 -10.81 -1.64 32.44
C GLY A 214 -10.26 -1.40 33.87
N ASN A 215 -9.36 -2.25 34.34
CA ASN A 215 -8.69 -2.07 35.63
C ASN A 215 -7.37 -1.32 35.47
N THR A 216 -6.32 -2.03 35.07
CA THR A 216 -4.95 -1.49 34.96
C THR A 216 -4.60 -1.11 33.54
N LEU A 217 -5.03 -1.88 32.52
CA LEU A 217 -4.95 -1.45 31.15
C LEU A 217 -6.03 -0.41 30.88
N GLY A 218 -5.63 0.86 30.86
CA GLY A 218 -6.53 1.97 30.60
C GLY A 218 -6.93 2.10 29.15
N ARG A 219 -5.96 1.83 28.22
CA ARG A 219 -6.16 1.84 26.77
C ARG A 219 -5.27 0.79 26.12
N VAL A 220 -5.71 0.31 24.96
CA VAL A 220 -4.92 -0.57 24.08
C VAL A 220 -5.06 -0.04 22.65
N PHE A 221 -3.95 0.11 21.95
CA PHE A 221 -3.93 0.45 20.52
C PHE A 221 -3.19 -0.63 19.77
N VAL A 222 -3.86 -1.26 18.81
CA VAL A 222 -3.30 -2.35 18.00
C VAL A 222 -3.26 -1.91 16.55
N THR A 223 -2.12 -2.05 15.89
CA THR A 223 -1.98 -1.74 14.48
C THR A 223 -1.19 -2.79 13.71
N GLY A 224 -1.46 -2.87 12.42
CA GLY A 224 -0.86 -3.80 11.47
C GLY A 224 -1.31 -3.54 10.06
N VAL A 225 -1.27 -4.56 9.21
CA VAL A 225 -1.64 -4.49 7.81
C VAL A 225 -2.78 -5.45 7.46
N SER A 226 -2.81 -6.67 8.02
CA SER A 226 -3.75 -7.72 7.65
C SER A 226 -4.90 -7.86 8.65
N PRO A 227 -6.17 -8.05 8.22
CA PRO A 227 -7.30 -8.33 9.11
C PRO A 227 -7.38 -9.81 9.52
N VAL A 228 -6.60 -10.69 8.90
CA VAL A 228 -6.71 -12.16 9.06
C VAL A 228 -6.54 -12.61 10.50
N THR A 229 -5.49 -12.15 11.17
CA THR A 229 -5.23 -12.53 12.57
C THR A 229 -6.25 -11.91 13.53
N MET A 230 -6.96 -10.88 13.11
CA MET A 230 -7.90 -10.17 13.98
C MET A 230 -9.08 -11.07 14.40
N ASP A 231 -9.65 -11.87 13.51
CA ASP A 231 -10.77 -12.77 13.83
C ASP A 231 -10.35 -13.83 14.86
N ASP A 232 -9.18 -14.40 14.67
CA ASP A 232 -8.61 -15.42 15.57
C ASP A 232 -8.28 -14.84 16.95
N LEU A 233 -7.79 -13.61 17.00
CA LEU A 233 -7.47 -12.90 18.24
C LEU A 233 -8.70 -12.30 18.91
N THR A 234 -9.67 -11.77 18.13
CA THR A 234 -10.87 -11.12 18.69
C THR A 234 -11.82 -12.12 19.34
N SER A 235 -11.77 -13.41 18.98
CA SER A 235 -12.46 -14.43 19.78
C SER A 235 -11.94 -14.48 21.24
N GLY A 236 -10.69 -14.08 21.46
CA GLY A 236 -10.08 -13.87 22.79
C GLY A 236 -10.18 -12.43 23.31
N PHE A 237 -10.29 -11.42 22.42
CA PHE A 237 -10.28 -9.99 22.75
C PHE A 237 -11.48 -9.24 22.12
N ASN A 238 -12.68 -9.75 22.29
CA ASN A 238 -13.93 -9.21 21.71
C ASN A 238 -14.42 -7.88 22.31
N ILE A 239 -13.57 -7.15 23.01
CA ILE A 239 -13.85 -5.82 23.55
C ILE A 239 -13.25 -4.70 22.68
N GLY A 240 -12.42 -5.04 21.71
CA GLY A 240 -11.81 -4.10 20.79
C GLY A 240 -12.76 -3.72 19.64
N THR A 241 -12.58 -2.51 19.12
CA THR A 241 -13.31 -2.01 17.95
C THR A 241 -12.32 -1.73 16.82
N ASN A 242 -12.63 -2.25 15.62
CA ASN A 242 -11.86 -1.94 14.42
C ASN A 242 -12.34 -0.62 13.82
N TYR A 243 -11.46 0.36 13.75
CA TYR A 243 -11.71 1.68 13.18
C TYR A 243 -11.10 1.86 11.79
N SER A 244 -10.59 0.80 11.19
CA SER A 244 -9.88 0.87 9.90
C SER A 244 -10.76 1.39 8.77
N LEU A 245 -12.06 1.09 8.78
CA LEU A 245 -13.02 1.52 7.77
C LEU A 245 -13.87 2.71 8.23
N SER A 246 -13.59 3.26 9.42
CA SER A 246 -14.36 4.38 9.93
C SER A 246 -14.05 5.67 9.16
N PRO A 247 -15.07 6.40 8.65
CA PRO A 247 -14.87 7.68 7.98
C PRO A 247 -14.20 8.73 8.88
N LYS A 248 -14.36 8.62 10.20
CA LYS A 248 -13.73 9.49 11.18
C LYS A 248 -12.19 9.40 11.14
N PHE A 249 -11.63 8.24 10.80
CA PHE A 249 -10.19 7.97 10.80
C PHE A 249 -9.58 7.78 9.40
N ASN A 250 -10.32 8.13 8.35
CA ASN A 250 -9.84 8.02 6.97
C ASN A 250 -8.50 8.76 6.76
N GLU A 251 -8.36 9.94 7.35
CA GLU A 251 -7.23 10.86 7.19
C GLU A 251 -6.19 10.80 8.31
N MET A 252 -6.34 9.88 9.28
CA MET A 252 -5.43 9.79 10.43
C MET A 252 -4.00 9.44 10.02
N THR A 253 -3.83 8.70 8.94
CA THR A 253 -2.52 8.35 8.36
C THR A 253 -2.51 8.61 6.86
N GLY A 254 -1.32 8.77 6.27
CA GLY A 254 -1.19 9.27 4.91
C GLY A 254 -1.32 10.80 4.85
N PHE A 255 -1.34 11.34 3.64
CA PHE A 255 -1.52 12.78 3.41
C PHE A 255 -2.71 13.02 2.49
N THR A 256 -3.48 14.09 2.77
CA THR A 256 -4.47 14.63 1.84
C THR A 256 -3.76 15.44 0.75
N GLU A 257 -4.43 15.75 -0.35
CA GLU A 257 -3.87 16.64 -1.38
C GLU A 257 -3.55 18.03 -0.81
N GLU A 258 -4.38 18.56 0.08
CA GLU A 258 -4.17 19.85 0.73
C GLU A 258 -2.89 19.86 1.57
N GLU A 259 -2.66 18.84 2.39
CA GLU A 259 -1.45 18.68 3.19
C GLU A 259 -0.17 18.54 2.32
N VAL A 260 -0.28 17.86 1.17
CA VAL A 260 0.83 17.77 0.21
C VAL A 260 1.10 19.13 -0.44
N ARG A 261 0.05 19.89 -0.80
CA ARG A 261 0.16 21.25 -1.34
C ARG A 261 0.84 22.19 -0.36
N GLU A 262 0.42 22.20 0.89
CA GLU A 262 1.04 23.02 1.95
C GLU A 262 2.53 22.68 2.13
N MET A 263 2.89 21.40 2.07
CA MET A 263 4.30 20.96 2.13
C MET A 263 5.09 21.50 0.94
N LEU A 264 4.57 21.37 -0.28
CA LEU A 264 5.23 21.84 -1.50
C LEU A 264 5.37 23.35 -1.51
N ASP A 265 4.33 24.09 -1.10
CA ASP A 265 4.34 25.55 -0.99
C ASP A 265 5.37 26.02 0.04
N TYR A 266 5.45 25.34 1.19
CA TYR A 266 6.50 25.63 2.18
C TYR A 266 7.90 25.47 1.57
N TYR A 267 8.20 24.34 0.94
CA TYR A 267 9.52 24.13 0.36
C TYR A 267 9.79 25.05 -0.83
N GLY A 268 8.79 25.32 -1.68
CA GLY A 268 8.88 26.27 -2.79
C GLY A 268 9.12 27.71 -2.34
N SER A 269 8.62 28.09 -1.14
CA SER A 269 8.87 29.43 -0.57
C SER A 269 10.32 29.64 -0.08
N VAL A 270 11.01 28.55 0.30
CA VAL A 270 12.37 28.60 0.87
C VAL A 270 13.46 28.06 -0.07
N LEU A 271 13.08 27.39 -1.15
CA LEU A 271 13.97 26.79 -2.14
C LEU A 271 13.58 27.23 -3.55
N PRO A 272 14.53 27.34 -4.48
CA PRO A 272 14.24 27.78 -5.86
C PRO A 272 13.68 26.64 -6.71
N PHE A 273 12.44 26.21 -6.45
CA PHE A 273 11.78 25.18 -7.22
C PHE A 273 11.64 25.59 -8.68
N ASN A 274 11.83 24.64 -9.59
CA ASN A 274 11.68 24.83 -11.04
C ASN A 274 10.23 24.66 -11.51
N HIS A 275 9.37 24.10 -10.64
CA HIS A 275 7.97 23.78 -10.94
C HIS A 275 7.06 24.39 -9.89
N THR A 276 5.86 24.74 -10.30
CA THR A 276 4.80 25.18 -9.38
C THR A 276 4.25 24.00 -8.59
N THR A 277 3.56 24.27 -7.49
CA THR A 277 2.85 23.25 -6.69
C THR A 277 1.88 22.46 -7.56
N ASP A 278 1.10 23.11 -8.44
CA ASP A 278 0.16 22.42 -9.33
C ASP A 278 0.85 21.47 -10.31
N GLU A 279 1.99 21.86 -10.88
CA GLU A 279 2.77 20.98 -11.76
C GLU A 279 3.31 19.77 -11.00
N LEU A 280 3.80 19.95 -9.77
CA LEU A 280 4.29 18.84 -8.94
C LEU A 280 3.14 17.91 -8.51
N ILE A 281 2.00 18.44 -8.11
CA ILE A 281 0.80 17.64 -7.80
C ILE A 281 0.36 16.84 -9.02
N LYS A 282 0.28 17.46 -10.20
CA LYS A 282 -0.09 16.77 -11.45
C LYS A 282 0.84 15.58 -11.76
N VAL A 283 2.13 15.69 -11.42
CA VAL A 283 3.10 14.61 -11.57
C VAL A 283 2.92 13.54 -10.50
N MET A 284 2.72 13.92 -9.24
CA MET A 284 2.70 12.99 -8.10
C MET A 284 1.38 12.22 -7.95
N LYS A 285 0.26 12.87 -8.26
CA LYS A 285 -1.09 12.33 -8.03
C LYS A 285 -1.30 10.95 -8.65
N PRO A 286 -1.00 10.71 -9.94
CA PRO A 286 -1.17 9.38 -10.53
C PRO A 286 -0.33 8.27 -9.87
N TRP A 287 0.75 8.63 -9.18
CA TRP A 287 1.71 7.68 -8.61
C TRP A 287 1.45 7.36 -7.14
N TYR A 288 0.95 8.31 -6.35
CA TYR A 288 0.97 8.17 -4.89
C TYR A 288 -0.39 8.36 -4.21
N ASP A 289 -1.37 8.93 -4.93
CA ASP A 289 -2.72 9.23 -4.43
C ASP A 289 -3.70 8.09 -4.66
N ASN A 290 -4.95 8.41 -4.45
CA ASN A 290 -6.15 7.65 -4.78
C ASN A 290 -6.50 6.52 -3.79
N TYR A 291 -5.97 6.56 -2.55
CA TYR A 291 -6.43 5.64 -1.52
C TYR A 291 -7.67 6.20 -0.80
N CYS A 292 -8.75 5.44 -0.81
CA CYS A 292 -9.97 5.68 -0.05
C CYS A 292 -10.21 4.50 0.89
N PHE A 293 -10.27 4.77 2.20
CA PHE A 293 -10.37 3.73 3.23
C PHE A 293 -11.76 3.58 3.84
N ALA A 294 -12.69 4.46 3.52
CA ALA A 294 -14.07 4.41 3.98
C ALA A 294 -15.02 4.74 2.83
N GLU A 295 -16.06 3.93 2.66
CA GLU A 295 -17.03 4.11 1.55
C GLU A 295 -17.69 5.49 1.57
N GLU A 296 -18.00 5.99 2.78
CA GLU A 296 -18.64 7.29 2.99
C GLU A 296 -17.75 8.48 2.61
N ARG A 297 -16.43 8.25 2.48
CA ARG A 297 -15.46 9.27 2.06
C ARG A 297 -15.14 9.25 0.55
N TYR A 298 -15.74 8.32 -0.18
CA TYR A 298 -15.57 8.28 -1.62
C TYR A 298 -16.07 9.57 -2.28
N GLY A 299 -15.24 10.13 -3.15
CA GLY A 299 -15.54 11.40 -3.83
C GLY A 299 -15.30 12.68 -3.00
N GLU A 300 -14.95 12.54 -1.71
CA GLU A 300 -14.61 13.69 -0.85
C GLU A 300 -13.09 13.86 -0.72
N THR A 301 -12.39 12.84 -0.24
CA THR A 301 -10.95 12.92 0.05
C THR A 301 -10.26 11.60 -0.25
N THR A 302 -9.21 11.66 -1.07
CA THR A 302 -8.28 10.56 -1.29
C THR A 302 -6.97 10.80 -0.55
N MET A 303 -6.25 9.70 -0.24
CA MET A 303 -5.04 9.75 0.56
C MET A 303 -3.82 9.39 -0.27
N TYR A 304 -2.79 10.22 -0.16
CA TYR A 304 -1.46 9.93 -0.65
C TYR A 304 -0.70 9.02 0.32
N ASN A 305 0.10 8.11 -0.22
CA ASN A 305 1.08 7.37 0.59
C ASN A 305 2.18 8.32 1.07
N SER A 306 2.22 8.60 2.38
CA SER A 306 3.07 9.63 2.98
C SER A 306 4.57 9.39 2.74
N VAL A 307 5.03 8.14 2.83
CA VAL A 307 6.47 7.82 2.63
C VAL A 307 6.87 8.06 1.18
N MET A 308 5.98 7.77 0.21
CA MET A 308 6.27 8.02 -1.20
C MET A 308 6.33 9.50 -1.53
N VAL A 309 5.43 10.30 -0.96
CA VAL A 309 5.46 11.77 -1.08
C VAL A 309 6.77 12.32 -0.53
N LEU A 310 7.14 11.94 0.71
CA LEU A 310 8.39 12.39 1.33
C LEU A 310 9.62 11.98 0.52
N ASN A 311 9.63 10.77 -0.02
CA ASN A 311 10.70 10.29 -0.91
C ASN A 311 10.79 11.12 -2.20
N PHE A 312 9.65 11.41 -2.83
CA PHE A 312 9.63 12.25 -4.02
C PHE A 312 10.19 13.65 -3.74
N VAL A 313 9.72 14.32 -2.69
CA VAL A 313 10.16 15.67 -2.34
C VAL A 313 11.66 15.70 -2.01
N ASP A 314 12.16 14.71 -1.25
CA ASP A 314 13.59 14.58 -0.95
C ASP A 314 14.44 14.38 -2.22
N ASN A 315 14.01 13.48 -3.11
CA ASN A 315 14.69 13.26 -4.39
C ASN A 315 14.62 14.48 -5.32
N TYR A 316 13.47 15.16 -5.39
CA TYR A 316 13.31 16.37 -6.18
C TYR A 316 14.29 17.47 -5.73
N ILE A 317 14.45 17.67 -4.42
CA ILE A 317 15.40 18.62 -3.87
C ILE A 317 16.85 18.20 -4.14
N ARG A 318 17.18 16.92 -3.96
CA ARG A 318 18.52 16.38 -4.22
C ARG A 318 18.92 16.41 -5.71
N SER A 319 17.94 16.33 -6.60
CA SER A 319 18.13 16.37 -8.05
C SER A 319 18.12 17.80 -8.62
N GLU A 320 18.45 18.79 -7.81
CA GLU A 320 18.48 20.21 -8.23
C GLU A 320 17.14 20.66 -8.82
N TYR A 321 16.03 20.23 -8.19
CA TYR A 321 14.64 20.56 -8.53
C TYR A 321 14.23 20.05 -9.92
N GLN A 322 14.77 18.89 -10.32
CA GLN A 322 14.30 18.15 -11.49
C GLN A 322 13.36 17.01 -11.04
N ILE A 323 12.34 16.72 -11.84
CA ILE A 323 11.44 15.59 -11.59
C ILE A 323 12.26 14.29 -11.60
N PRO A 324 12.17 13.45 -10.54
CA PRO A 324 12.90 12.20 -10.46
C PRO A 324 12.55 11.25 -11.61
N LYS A 325 13.55 10.70 -12.29
CA LYS A 325 13.33 9.71 -13.35
C LYS A 325 12.72 8.39 -12.85
N LYS A 326 12.90 8.10 -11.57
CA LYS A 326 12.29 6.94 -10.90
C LYS A 326 11.26 7.45 -9.91
N MET A 327 9.99 7.22 -10.20
CA MET A 327 8.89 7.55 -9.30
C MET A 327 8.73 6.52 -8.18
N VAL A 328 9.29 5.32 -8.34
CA VAL A 328 9.21 4.24 -7.36
C VAL A 328 10.62 3.88 -6.89
N GLU A 329 10.84 3.93 -5.58
CA GLU A 329 12.10 3.51 -4.98
C GLU A 329 12.22 1.98 -4.93
N THR A 330 13.44 1.46 -5.09
CA THR A 330 13.69 0.01 -5.12
C THR A 330 13.26 -0.69 -3.82
N ASN A 331 13.40 0.00 -2.68
CA ASN A 331 12.99 -0.53 -1.36
C ASN A 331 11.47 -0.65 -1.20
N ILE A 332 10.68 0.03 -2.04
CA ILE A 332 9.22 -0.06 -2.07
C ILE A 332 8.76 -1.41 -2.65
N ARG A 333 9.59 -2.03 -3.49
CA ARG A 333 9.34 -3.37 -4.06
C ARG A 333 9.40 -4.52 -3.05
N ILE A 334 9.81 -4.27 -1.80
CA ILE A 334 9.92 -5.33 -0.78
C ILE A 334 8.55 -5.94 -0.41
N ASP A 335 7.44 -5.21 -0.60
CA ASP A 335 6.10 -5.77 -0.44
C ASP A 335 5.66 -6.68 -1.61
N TYR A 336 6.48 -6.75 -2.64
CA TYR A 336 6.29 -7.60 -3.81
C TYR A 336 6.21 -9.09 -3.48
N ASP A 337 7.00 -9.57 -2.53
CA ASP A 337 6.97 -10.98 -2.12
C ASP A 337 5.63 -11.35 -1.45
N LYS A 338 5.02 -10.42 -0.70
CA LYS A 338 3.68 -10.62 -0.14
C LYS A 338 2.60 -10.67 -1.23
N LEU A 339 2.65 -9.74 -2.16
CA LEU A 339 1.75 -9.77 -3.33
C LEU A 339 1.92 -11.09 -4.10
N ARG A 340 3.15 -11.52 -4.32
CA ARG A 340 3.46 -12.80 -4.99
C ARG A 340 2.91 -14.01 -4.21
N MET A 341 2.94 -13.98 -2.90
CA MET A 341 2.33 -15.04 -2.06
C MET A 341 0.81 -15.03 -2.18
N LEU A 342 0.19 -13.86 -2.06
CA LEU A 342 -1.26 -13.71 -2.21
C LEU A 342 -1.78 -14.23 -3.55
N ILE A 343 -1.09 -13.90 -4.63
CA ILE A 343 -1.53 -14.27 -5.96
C ILE A 343 -1.23 -15.74 -6.29
N ARG A 344 -0.31 -16.41 -5.58
CA ARG A 344 -0.21 -17.87 -5.65
C ARG A 344 -1.50 -18.55 -5.18
N HIS A 345 -2.17 -17.97 -4.19
CA HIS A 345 -3.50 -18.41 -3.77
C HIS A 345 -4.58 -18.15 -4.82
N ASP A 346 -4.53 -17.05 -5.58
CA ASP A 346 -5.46 -16.77 -6.68
C ASP A 346 -5.36 -17.80 -7.84
N LYS A 347 -4.23 -18.49 -8.01
CA LYS A 347 -4.06 -19.53 -9.04
C LYS A 347 -4.82 -20.83 -8.79
N GLU A 348 -5.14 -21.15 -7.55
CA GLU A 348 -5.98 -22.31 -7.22
C GLU A 348 -7.43 -22.09 -7.62
N PHE A 349 -7.84 -20.84 -7.82
CA PHE A 349 -9.13 -20.41 -8.38
C PHE A 349 -9.16 -20.39 -9.92
N ALA A 350 -8.45 -21.28 -10.58
CA ALA A 350 -8.28 -21.37 -12.03
C ALA A 350 -9.60 -21.67 -12.80
N HIS A 351 -10.65 -20.88 -12.57
CA HIS A 351 -11.83 -20.79 -13.41
C HIS A 351 -12.13 -19.34 -13.77
N ASP A 352 -11.88 -19.00 -14.99
CA ASP A 352 -12.34 -17.88 -15.84
C ASP A 352 -12.36 -16.43 -15.32
N ALA A 353 -12.04 -16.16 -14.04
CA ALA A 353 -12.09 -14.81 -13.47
C ALA A 353 -11.21 -14.62 -12.23
N SER A 354 -9.89 -14.77 -12.38
CA SER A 354 -8.96 -14.28 -11.35
C SER A 354 -9.24 -12.80 -11.07
N ILE A 355 -9.43 -12.43 -9.80
CA ILE A 355 -9.65 -11.04 -9.36
C ILE A 355 -8.57 -10.10 -9.93
N ILE A 356 -7.32 -10.56 -9.96
CA ILE A 356 -6.20 -9.78 -10.51
C ILE A 356 -6.32 -9.62 -12.01
N GLN A 357 -6.74 -10.67 -12.72
CA GLN A 357 -6.97 -10.58 -14.17
C GLN A 357 -8.11 -9.61 -14.47
N GLN A 358 -9.22 -9.62 -13.72
CA GLN A 358 -10.29 -8.65 -13.86
C GLN A 358 -9.80 -7.22 -13.60
N LEU A 359 -9.07 -6.98 -12.50
CA LEU A 359 -8.49 -5.68 -12.20
C LEU A 359 -7.58 -5.15 -13.31
N VAL A 360 -6.80 -6.03 -13.94
CA VAL A 360 -5.87 -5.65 -15.02
C VAL A 360 -6.58 -5.42 -16.33
N THR A 361 -7.60 -6.25 -16.67
CA THR A 361 -8.25 -6.23 -17.99
C THR A 361 -9.53 -5.38 -18.03
N GLN A 362 -10.29 -5.32 -16.93
CA GLN A 362 -11.54 -4.54 -16.83
C GLN A 362 -11.36 -3.24 -16.04
N GLY A 363 -10.19 -3.04 -15.41
CA GLY A 363 -9.89 -1.86 -14.61
C GLY A 363 -10.52 -1.87 -13.20
N PHE A 364 -11.52 -2.71 -12.94
CA PHE A 364 -12.20 -2.79 -11.65
C PHE A 364 -12.70 -4.20 -11.29
N VAL A 365 -13.05 -4.38 -10.03
CA VAL A 365 -13.75 -5.55 -9.52
C VAL A 365 -14.81 -5.09 -8.51
N ILE A 366 -15.91 -5.83 -8.41
CA ILE A 366 -16.96 -5.62 -7.41
C ILE A 366 -16.96 -6.76 -6.39
N GLY A 367 -17.26 -6.44 -5.15
CA GLY A 367 -17.34 -7.42 -4.07
C GLY A 367 -17.61 -6.77 -2.71
N THR A 368 -17.60 -7.60 -1.68
CA THR A 368 -17.86 -7.18 -0.30
C THR A 368 -16.54 -7.00 0.45
N LEU A 369 -16.44 -5.91 1.23
CA LEU A 369 -15.29 -5.68 2.10
C LEU A 369 -15.54 -6.28 3.48
N ASN A 370 -14.80 -7.31 3.83
CA ASN A 370 -14.84 -7.96 5.13
C ASN A 370 -13.81 -7.35 6.08
N GLU A 371 -14.27 -6.92 7.27
CA GLU A 371 -13.41 -6.28 8.28
C GLU A 371 -12.49 -7.27 9.00
N ASN A 372 -12.90 -8.53 9.06
CA ASN A 372 -12.14 -9.62 9.67
C ASN A 372 -12.59 -10.96 9.07
N PHE A 373 -11.69 -11.90 9.00
CA PHE A 373 -11.97 -13.29 8.59
C PHE A 373 -10.84 -14.21 9.05
N PRO A 374 -11.14 -15.50 9.31
CA PRO A 374 -10.13 -16.47 9.72
C PRO A 374 -9.20 -16.84 8.56
N ALA A 375 -7.97 -17.23 8.90
CA ALA A 375 -6.93 -17.58 7.93
C ALA A 375 -7.36 -18.71 6.96
N GLU A 376 -8.23 -19.62 7.40
CA GLU A 376 -8.75 -20.73 6.59
C GLU A 376 -9.64 -20.28 5.43
N ARG A 377 -10.20 -19.09 5.52
CA ARG A 377 -11.09 -18.52 4.51
C ARG A 377 -10.43 -17.45 3.66
N ILE A 378 -9.10 -17.37 3.65
CA ILE A 378 -8.37 -16.43 2.78
C ILE A 378 -8.75 -16.62 1.32
N ASN A 379 -9.04 -17.87 0.94
CA ASN A 379 -9.35 -18.23 -0.43
C ASN A 379 -10.79 -17.88 -0.86
N ASP A 380 -11.67 -17.49 0.03
CA ASP A 380 -12.99 -16.99 -0.37
C ASP A 380 -12.79 -15.67 -1.15
N PRO A 381 -13.45 -15.45 -2.32
CA PRO A 381 -13.20 -14.30 -3.20
C PRO A 381 -13.30 -12.95 -2.49
N ASP A 382 -14.32 -12.73 -1.65
CA ASP A 382 -14.49 -11.48 -0.91
C ASP A 382 -13.41 -11.28 0.17
N ASN A 383 -12.93 -12.36 0.80
CA ASN A 383 -11.84 -12.30 1.76
C ASN A 383 -10.51 -11.99 1.08
N PHE A 384 -10.27 -12.59 -0.09
CA PHE A 384 -9.10 -12.29 -0.90
C PHE A 384 -9.10 -10.83 -1.40
N LEU A 385 -10.26 -10.34 -1.87
CA LEU A 385 -10.43 -8.94 -2.26
C LEU A 385 -10.20 -7.99 -1.08
N SER A 386 -10.77 -8.33 0.10
CA SER A 386 -10.53 -7.57 1.33
C SER A 386 -9.06 -7.55 1.72
N LEU A 387 -8.35 -8.66 1.57
CA LEU A 387 -6.92 -8.73 1.82
C LEU A 387 -6.13 -7.82 0.87
N LEU A 388 -6.45 -7.82 -0.43
CA LEU A 388 -5.85 -6.89 -1.40
C LEU A 388 -6.09 -5.43 -1.00
N PHE A 389 -7.28 -5.10 -0.49
CA PHE A 389 -7.60 -3.77 0.00
C PHE A 389 -6.73 -3.37 1.21
N TYR A 390 -6.64 -4.20 2.23
CA TYR A 390 -5.83 -3.91 3.43
C TYR A 390 -4.32 -3.85 3.13
N PHE A 391 -3.85 -4.58 2.13
CA PHE A 391 -2.48 -4.45 1.64
C PHE A 391 -2.27 -3.21 0.74
N GLY A 392 -3.33 -2.47 0.41
CA GLY A 392 -3.27 -1.29 -0.45
C GLY A 392 -3.08 -1.61 -1.93
N MET A 393 -3.45 -2.82 -2.35
CA MET A 393 -3.39 -3.24 -3.75
C MET A 393 -4.63 -2.81 -4.53
N VAL A 394 -5.75 -2.61 -3.85
CA VAL A 394 -6.97 -2.00 -4.38
C VAL A 394 -7.47 -0.91 -3.45
N THR A 395 -8.30 -0.04 -3.97
CA THR A 395 -8.96 1.05 -3.24
C THR A 395 -10.44 1.10 -3.58
N ILE A 396 -11.25 1.70 -2.71
CA ILE A 396 -12.67 1.93 -2.95
C ILE A 396 -12.84 3.00 -4.04
N ASP A 397 -13.65 2.70 -5.06
CA ASP A 397 -14.03 3.59 -6.16
C ASP A 397 -15.56 3.69 -6.30
N GLY A 398 -16.23 3.84 -5.18
CA GLY A 398 -17.69 3.97 -5.09
C GLY A 398 -18.42 2.64 -5.12
N THR A 399 -19.64 2.67 -5.65
CA THR A 399 -20.51 1.50 -5.71
C THR A 399 -20.97 1.21 -7.15
N TYR A 400 -21.13 -0.06 -7.47
CA TYR A 400 -21.70 -0.50 -8.73
C TYR A 400 -22.78 -1.55 -8.46
N LYS A 401 -24.02 -1.26 -8.88
CA LYS A 401 -25.20 -2.12 -8.64
C LYS A 401 -25.43 -2.49 -7.16
N GLY A 402 -25.01 -1.63 -6.25
CA GLY A 402 -25.22 -1.81 -4.80
C GLY A 402 -24.11 -2.57 -4.06
N GLU A 403 -23.05 -2.95 -4.77
CA GLU A 403 -21.84 -3.54 -4.19
C GLU A 403 -20.66 -2.58 -4.30
N THR A 404 -19.66 -2.72 -3.45
CA THR A 404 -18.47 -1.86 -3.46
C THR A 404 -17.63 -2.14 -4.70
N LYS A 405 -17.27 -1.08 -5.42
CA LYS A 405 -16.37 -1.11 -6.57
C LYS A 405 -14.95 -0.86 -6.11
N PHE A 406 -14.01 -1.69 -6.56
CA PHE A 406 -12.60 -1.56 -6.25
C PHE A 406 -11.79 -1.42 -7.53
N ILE A 407 -10.77 -0.54 -7.47
CA ILE A 407 -9.81 -0.31 -8.56
C ILE A 407 -8.38 -0.39 -8.04
N ILE A 408 -7.42 -0.47 -8.94
CA ILE A 408 -5.99 -0.28 -8.62
C ILE A 408 -5.79 1.19 -8.26
N PRO A 409 -5.25 1.53 -7.06
CA PRO A 409 -5.23 2.92 -6.60
C PRO A 409 -4.36 3.84 -7.46
N ASN A 410 -3.20 3.38 -7.88
CA ASN A 410 -2.21 4.24 -8.55
C ASN A 410 -1.19 3.46 -9.36
N GLU A 411 -0.31 4.19 -10.04
CA GLU A 411 0.70 3.62 -10.94
C GLU A 411 1.76 2.78 -10.21
N VAL A 412 2.06 3.07 -8.94
CA VAL A 412 2.99 2.23 -8.16
C VAL A 412 2.45 0.82 -8.00
N VAL A 413 1.18 0.70 -7.62
CA VAL A 413 0.52 -0.59 -7.44
C VAL A 413 0.29 -1.27 -8.79
N ARG A 414 -0.07 -0.50 -9.82
CA ARG A 414 -0.27 -1.02 -11.18
C ARG A 414 1.02 -1.62 -11.75
N ASP A 415 2.16 -0.93 -11.64
CA ASP A 415 3.48 -1.44 -12.05
C ASP A 415 3.83 -2.74 -11.29
N GLN A 416 3.51 -2.82 -10.01
CA GLN A 416 3.69 -4.04 -9.22
C GLN A 416 2.83 -5.20 -9.72
N MET A 417 1.54 -4.97 -9.97
CA MET A 417 0.63 -6.01 -10.48
C MET A 417 1.04 -6.52 -11.85
N TYR A 418 1.40 -5.63 -12.76
CA TYR A 418 1.88 -6.01 -14.09
C TYR A 418 3.21 -6.77 -14.04
N THR A 419 4.14 -6.31 -13.20
CA THR A 419 5.43 -7.00 -13.00
C THR A 419 5.19 -8.41 -12.47
N TYR A 420 4.24 -8.56 -11.56
CA TYR A 420 3.86 -9.84 -11.02
C TYR A 420 3.27 -10.77 -12.09
N LEU A 421 2.30 -10.29 -12.89
CA LEU A 421 1.73 -11.08 -14.00
C LEU A 421 2.84 -11.57 -14.95
N LEU A 422 3.77 -10.69 -15.27
CA LEU A 422 4.90 -11.03 -16.14
C LEU A 422 5.82 -12.09 -15.50
N ASP A 423 6.08 -12.00 -14.19
CA ASP A 423 6.89 -13.01 -13.49
C ASP A 423 6.14 -14.34 -13.38
N THR A 424 4.81 -14.31 -13.23
CA THR A 424 3.98 -15.50 -13.34
C THR A 424 4.09 -16.17 -14.71
N TYR A 425 4.09 -15.38 -15.78
CA TYR A 425 4.32 -15.92 -17.13
C TYR A 425 5.72 -16.50 -17.29
N LYS A 426 6.76 -15.88 -16.71
CA LYS A 426 8.15 -16.41 -16.71
C LYS A 426 8.28 -17.72 -15.94
N GLU A 427 7.66 -17.84 -14.77
CA GLU A 427 7.61 -19.09 -13.99
C GLU A 427 6.93 -20.21 -14.76
N ASN A 428 6.13 -19.86 -15.76
CA ASN A 428 5.42 -20.74 -16.65
C ASN A 428 6.04 -20.76 -18.07
N ASP A 429 7.36 -20.66 -18.17
CA ASP A 429 8.17 -20.82 -19.40
C ASP A 429 8.13 -19.65 -20.40
N LEU A 430 7.66 -18.46 -20.03
CA LEU A 430 7.83 -17.28 -20.86
C LEU A 430 9.31 -16.88 -20.91
N VAL A 431 9.91 -16.95 -22.10
CA VAL A 431 11.27 -16.48 -22.38
C VAL A 431 11.22 -15.27 -23.30
N TYR A 432 11.83 -14.15 -22.87
CA TYR A 432 12.01 -12.99 -23.72
C TYR A 432 13.34 -12.27 -23.41
N ASP A 433 13.91 -11.63 -24.44
CA ASP A 433 15.15 -10.86 -24.31
C ASP A 433 14.84 -9.39 -23.96
N ARG A 434 15.20 -9.00 -22.72
CA ARG A 434 15.02 -7.62 -22.23
C ARG A 434 15.80 -6.59 -23.02
N TYR A 435 16.96 -6.95 -23.55
CA TYR A 435 17.81 -6.01 -24.29
C TYR A 435 17.19 -5.69 -25.66
N SER A 436 16.79 -6.71 -26.41
CA SER A 436 16.10 -6.55 -27.69
C SER A 436 14.79 -5.79 -27.51
N LYS A 437 14.00 -6.13 -26.48
CA LYS A 437 12.76 -5.40 -26.15
C LYS A 437 13.05 -3.91 -25.88
N GLY A 438 14.05 -3.57 -25.06
CA GLY A 438 14.41 -2.18 -24.74
C GLY A 438 14.84 -1.36 -25.95
N LYS A 439 15.48 -1.98 -26.96
CA LYS A 439 15.76 -1.31 -28.24
C LYS A 439 14.50 -1.00 -29.03
N LEU A 440 13.55 -1.94 -29.06
CA LEU A 440 12.27 -1.74 -29.74
C LEU A 440 11.43 -0.66 -29.04
N GLU A 441 11.47 -0.59 -27.70
CA GLU A 441 10.84 0.46 -26.92
C GLU A 441 11.39 1.86 -27.26
N SER A 442 12.71 1.98 -27.43
CA SER A 442 13.30 3.25 -27.86
C SER A 442 12.84 3.66 -29.27
N LYS A 443 12.77 2.71 -30.20
CA LYS A 443 12.26 2.97 -31.55
C LYS A 443 10.77 3.31 -31.57
N LEU A 444 9.99 2.70 -30.66
CA LEU A 444 8.60 3.06 -30.45
C LEU A 444 8.47 4.51 -29.98
N ALA A 445 9.31 4.96 -29.04
CA ALA A 445 9.20 6.28 -28.41
C ALA A 445 9.71 7.44 -29.28
N TYR A 446 10.70 7.20 -30.16
CA TYR A 446 11.42 8.24 -30.87
C TYR A 446 11.37 8.14 -32.40
N ASP A 447 11.05 6.96 -32.95
CA ASP A 447 11.11 6.71 -34.38
C ASP A 447 9.75 6.30 -34.97
N GLY A 448 8.69 6.21 -34.18
CA GLY A 448 7.34 5.79 -34.59
C GLY A 448 7.26 4.33 -35.07
N GLN A 449 8.28 3.50 -34.75
CA GLN A 449 8.36 2.11 -35.23
C GLN A 449 7.56 1.17 -34.31
N PHE A 450 6.23 1.18 -34.42
CA PHE A 450 5.34 0.38 -33.58
C PHE A 450 5.27 -1.10 -33.99
N LYS A 451 5.23 -1.39 -35.31
CA LYS A 451 5.00 -2.75 -35.83
C LYS A 451 6.03 -3.77 -35.32
N PRO A 452 7.37 -3.52 -35.34
CA PRO A 452 8.36 -4.46 -34.81
C PRO A 452 8.20 -4.71 -33.29
N TYR A 453 7.71 -3.72 -32.54
CA TYR A 453 7.46 -3.87 -31.10
C TYR A 453 6.30 -4.82 -30.81
N PHE A 454 5.16 -4.66 -31.50
CA PHE A 454 4.01 -5.53 -31.33
C PHE A 454 4.22 -6.93 -31.94
N GLU A 455 4.96 -7.04 -33.05
CA GLU A 455 5.41 -8.33 -33.61
C GLU A 455 6.25 -9.10 -32.58
N TYR A 456 7.15 -8.44 -31.88
CA TYR A 456 7.96 -9.05 -30.82
C TYR A 456 7.09 -9.58 -29.67
N ILE A 457 6.08 -8.82 -29.22
CA ILE A 457 5.12 -9.24 -28.20
C ILE A 457 4.31 -10.45 -28.69
N ALA A 458 3.82 -10.39 -29.92
CA ALA A 458 3.06 -11.49 -30.54
C ALA A 458 3.89 -12.80 -30.66
N ASP A 459 5.16 -12.70 -31.02
CA ASP A 459 6.07 -13.84 -31.06
C ASP A 459 6.30 -14.46 -29.67
N CYS A 460 6.41 -13.63 -28.63
CA CYS A 460 6.49 -14.09 -27.25
C CYS A 460 5.18 -14.79 -26.83
N LEU A 461 4.04 -14.23 -27.16
CA LEU A 461 2.71 -14.81 -26.89
C LEU A 461 2.54 -16.17 -27.60
N LYS A 462 2.90 -16.24 -28.87
CA LYS A 462 2.80 -17.46 -29.67
C LYS A 462 3.67 -18.59 -29.11
N LYS A 463 4.90 -18.29 -28.71
CA LYS A 463 5.83 -19.25 -28.10
C LYS A 463 5.30 -19.74 -26.74
N TYR A 464 4.80 -18.83 -25.92
CA TYR A 464 4.23 -19.15 -24.62
C TYR A 464 2.95 -19.99 -24.72
N SER A 465 2.02 -19.62 -25.61
CA SER A 465 0.72 -20.32 -25.78
C SER A 465 0.84 -21.67 -26.47
N SER A 466 1.88 -21.91 -27.28
CA SER A 466 2.09 -23.21 -27.93
C SER A 466 2.45 -24.33 -26.94
N GLN A 467 2.94 -23.99 -25.77
CA GLN A 467 3.30 -24.92 -24.70
C GLN A 467 2.12 -25.28 -23.78
N ARG A 468 0.98 -24.56 -23.87
CA ARG A 468 -0.17 -24.72 -22.98
C ARG A 468 -1.50 -24.60 -23.73
N ASP A 469 -2.16 -25.72 -23.96
CA ASP A 469 -3.45 -25.81 -24.68
C ASP A 469 -4.66 -25.12 -23.99
N LYS A 470 -4.51 -24.58 -22.78
CA LYS A 470 -5.62 -24.14 -21.93
C LYS A 470 -5.80 -22.63 -21.78
N GLN A 471 -4.85 -21.80 -22.21
CA GLN A 471 -4.93 -20.35 -22.07
C GLN A 471 -5.21 -19.68 -23.43
N LYS A 472 -6.47 -19.55 -23.79
CA LYS A 472 -6.92 -18.91 -25.03
C LYS A 472 -8.13 -18.04 -24.72
N GLY A 473 -8.08 -16.77 -25.10
CA GLY A 473 -9.19 -15.83 -24.94
C GLY A 473 -8.73 -14.38 -24.99
N GLU A 474 -9.69 -13.48 -25.16
CA GLU A 474 -9.46 -12.05 -25.27
C GLU A 474 -8.77 -11.47 -24.03
N ALA A 475 -9.29 -11.76 -22.84
CA ALA A 475 -8.73 -11.30 -21.56
C ALA A 475 -7.27 -11.75 -21.35
N PHE A 476 -6.91 -12.98 -21.80
CA PHE A 476 -5.53 -13.45 -21.71
C PHE A 476 -4.59 -12.66 -22.65
N VAL A 477 -4.98 -12.47 -23.92
CA VAL A 477 -4.18 -11.73 -24.91
C VAL A 477 -4.01 -10.27 -24.48
N HIS A 478 -5.08 -9.66 -23.98
CA HIS A 478 -5.07 -8.30 -23.44
C HIS A 478 -4.14 -8.19 -22.22
N GLY A 479 -4.33 -9.01 -21.20
CA GLY A 479 -3.50 -9.02 -19.98
C GLY A 479 -2.02 -9.31 -20.27
N PHE A 480 -1.73 -10.22 -21.22
CA PHE A 480 -0.37 -10.51 -21.66
C PHE A 480 0.29 -9.29 -22.33
N THR A 481 -0.45 -8.63 -23.24
CA THR A 481 0.03 -7.42 -23.94
C THR A 481 0.28 -6.30 -22.96
N LEU A 482 -0.64 -6.06 -22.01
CA LEU A 482 -0.46 -5.09 -20.93
C LEU A 482 0.77 -5.41 -20.07
N ALA A 483 0.93 -6.64 -19.62
CA ALA A 483 2.08 -7.05 -18.81
C ALA A 483 3.41 -6.90 -19.57
N MET A 484 3.44 -7.18 -20.86
CA MET A 484 4.63 -6.96 -21.70
C MET A 484 4.91 -5.49 -21.95
N THR A 485 3.89 -4.63 -22.07
CA THR A 485 4.04 -3.18 -22.27
C THR A 485 4.34 -2.42 -20.98
N SER A 486 3.94 -2.91 -19.81
CA SER A 486 4.09 -2.24 -18.52
C SER A 486 5.54 -1.98 -18.11
N GLN A 487 6.47 -2.82 -18.52
CA GLN A 487 7.92 -2.65 -18.25
C GLN A 487 8.60 -1.67 -19.22
N ASN A 488 7.84 -0.94 -20.02
CA ASN A 488 8.36 0.09 -20.90
C ASN A 488 8.71 1.34 -20.07
N LYS A 489 9.94 1.83 -20.23
CA LYS A 489 10.41 3.00 -19.46
C LYS A 489 9.89 4.34 -19.96
N PHE A 490 9.31 4.40 -21.16
CA PHE A 490 8.87 5.62 -21.81
C PHE A 490 7.37 5.86 -21.70
N TYR A 491 6.60 4.79 -21.49
CA TYR A 491 5.14 4.84 -21.47
C TYR A 491 4.56 4.26 -20.19
N ARG A 492 3.44 4.80 -19.82
CA ARG A 492 2.52 4.26 -18.84
C ARG A 492 1.35 3.62 -19.59
N PRO A 493 1.22 2.28 -19.62
CA PRO A 493 0.06 1.64 -20.21
C PRO A 493 -1.15 1.84 -19.31
N ILE A 494 -2.22 2.39 -19.87
CA ILE A 494 -3.52 2.57 -19.23
C ILE A 494 -4.49 1.66 -19.97
N SER A 495 -5.15 0.74 -19.24
CA SER A 495 -6.19 -0.13 -19.76
C SER A 495 -7.56 0.52 -19.57
N GLU A 496 -8.46 0.30 -20.53
CA GLU A 496 -9.84 0.73 -20.45
C GLU A 496 -10.02 2.20 -20.01
N LEU A 497 -9.57 3.11 -20.86
CA LEU A 497 -9.86 4.54 -20.71
C LEU A 497 -11.39 4.74 -20.78
N ASP A 498 -12.00 5.00 -19.60
CA ASP A 498 -13.40 5.42 -19.51
C ASP A 498 -13.52 6.84 -20.05
N ASN A 499 -14.12 6.97 -21.21
CA ASN A 499 -14.44 8.24 -21.82
C ASN A 499 -15.94 8.25 -22.08
N ASP A 500 -16.58 9.41 -22.06
CA ASP A 500 -18.03 9.62 -22.31
C ASP A 500 -18.57 8.98 -23.63
N GLY A 501 -17.76 8.22 -24.35
CA GLY A 501 -18.05 7.56 -25.62
C GLY A 501 -17.60 6.12 -25.76
N GLY A 502 -17.03 5.48 -24.73
CA GLY A 502 -16.53 4.08 -24.74
C GLY A 502 -15.09 3.92 -24.26
N TYR A 503 -14.53 2.72 -24.39
CA TYR A 503 -13.24 2.35 -23.83
C TYR A 503 -12.22 2.03 -24.93
N ALA A 504 -11.01 2.64 -24.88
CA ALA A 504 -9.86 2.15 -25.62
C ALA A 504 -9.16 1.05 -24.84
N ASP A 505 -8.80 -0.05 -25.47
CA ASP A 505 -8.23 -1.22 -24.79
C ASP A 505 -6.88 -0.90 -24.13
N ILE A 506 -5.99 -0.15 -24.81
CA ILE A 506 -4.67 0.22 -24.26
C ILE A 506 -4.28 1.63 -24.75
N PHE A 507 -3.96 2.52 -23.82
CA PHE A 507 -3.28 3.78 -24.10
C PHE A 507 -1.86 3.76 -23.55
N LEU A 508 -0.86 3.89 -24.40
CA LEU A 508 0.53 4.08 -24.00
C LEU A 508 0.76 5.58 -23.78
N SER A 509 0.44 6.02 -22.55
CA SER A 509 0.58 7.42 -22.14
C SER A 509 2.05 7.80 -22.02
N PRO A 510 2.53 8.83 -22.74
CA PRO A 510 3.95 9.18 -22.75
C PRO A 510 4.38 9.85 -21.45
N LEU A 511 5.55 9.48 -20.93
CA LEU A 511 6.14 10.09 -19.73
C LEU A 511 6.94 11.35 -20.10
N CYS A 512 6.30 12.32 -20.74
CA CYS A 512 6.93 13.56 -21.26
C CYS A 512 7.53 14.44 -20.15
N ASP A 513 7.06 14.34 -18.91
CA ASP A 513 7.63 15.07 -17.77
C ASP A 513 9.02 14.55 -17.40
N ILE A 514 9.29 13.28 -17.70
CA ILE A 514 10.57 12.61 -17.45
C ILE A 514 11.44 12.62 -18.72
N TYR A 515 10.84 12.35 -19.89
CA TYR A 515 11.50 12.25 -21.20
C TYR A 515 10.98 13.33 -22.13
N LYS A 516 11.51 14.54 -21.99
CA LYS A 516 11.02 15.76 -22.68
C LYS A 516 11.17 15.74 -24.20
N ASP A 517 12.00 14.84 -24.73
CA ASP A 517 12.35 14.67 -26.12
C ASP A 517 11.58 13.52 -26.82
N MET A 518 10.59 12.93 -26.15
CA MET A 518 9.73 11.92 -26.78
C MET A 518 8.94 12.51 -27.93
N VAL A 519 8.77 11.70 -28.98
CA VAL A 519 8.13 12.10 -30.23
C VAL A 519 6.75 11.46 -30.42
N ASP A 520 6.59 10.21 -29.99
CA ASP A 520 5.43 9.39 -30.35
C ASP A 520 4.66 8.89 -29.11
N SER A 521 3.34 8.77 -29.23
CA SER A 521 2.42 8.17 -28.26
C SER A 521 1.38 7.30 -28.97
N TYR A 522 0.76 6.35 -28.28
CA TYR A 522 -0.07 5.33 -28.93
C TYR A 522 -1.36 5.08 -28.17
N ILE A 523 -2.45 5.03 -28.93
CA ILE A 523 -3.72 4.46 -28.47
C ILE A 523 -4.00 3.22 -29.31
N ILE A 524 -4.43 2.14 -28.68
CA ILE A 524 -4.47 0.81 -29.27
C ILE A 524 -5.83 0.20 -29.00
N GLU A 525 -6.49 -0.22 -30.05
CA GLU A 525 -7.66 -1.09 -30.00
C GLU A 525 -7.20 -2.53 -30.28
N LEU A 526 -7.33 -3.40 -29.29
CA LEU A 526 -6.88 -4.79 -29.36
C LEU A 526 -8.10 -5.70 -29.53
N LYS A 527 -8.13 -6.47 -30.59
CA LYS A 527 -9.21 -7.43 -30.84
C LYS A 527 -8.69 -8.86 -30.87
N TYR A 528 -9.51 -9.76 -30.36
CA TYR A 528 -9.24 -11.19 -30.37
C TYR A 528 -10.33 -11.93 -31.15
N CYS A 529 -9.94 -12.89 -31.98
CA CYS A 529 -10.85 -13.82 -32.60
C CYS A 529 -10.33 -15.26 -32.56
N LYS A 530 -11.23 -16.23 -32.67
CA LYS A 530 -10.87 -17.65 -32.61
C LYS A 530 -10.04 -18.07 -33.82
N SER A 531 -9.22 -19.11 -33.68
CA SER A 531 -8.31 -19.59 -34.75
C SER A 531 -9.03 -19.98 -36.06
N GLN A 532 -10.32 -20.32 -36.02
CA GLN A 532 -11.13 -20.66 -37.18
C GLN A 532 -11.81 -19.45 -37.86
N THR A 533 -11.60 -18.22 -37.34
CA THR A 533 -12.20 -17.01 -37.92
C THR A 533 -11.62 -16.74 -39.30
N THR A 534 -12.50 -16.43 -40.29
CA THR A 534 -12.07 -16.18 -41.67
C THR A 534 -11.46 -14.82 -41.85
N ASP A 535 -10.67 -14.62 -42.92
CA ASP A 535 -10.06 -13.34 -43.24
C ASP A 535 -11.09 -12.22 -43.50
N GLU A 536 -12.26 -12.56 -44.05
CA GLU A 536 -13.36 -11.60 -44.21
C GLU A 536 -13.92 -11.12 -42.87
N GLN A 537 -14.02 -12.02 -41.88
CA GLN A 537 -14.44 -11.65 -40.53
C GLN A 537 -13.36 -10.82 -39.80
N VAL A 538 -12.09 -11.14 -40.02
CA VAL A 538 -10.98 -10.32 -39.49
C VAL A 538 -11.03 -8.88 -40.06
N LYS A 539 -11.30 -8.75 -41.37
CA LYS A 539 -11.47 -7.46 -42.02
C LYS A 539 -12.61 -6.63 -41.41
N LYS A 540 -13.74 -7.30 -41.14
CA LYS A 540 -14.89 -6.64 -40.47
C LYS A 540 -14.55 -6.18 -39.06
N LEU A 541 -13.87 -7.02 -38.28
CA LEU A 541 -13.36 -6.64 -36.93
C LEU A 541 -12.41 -5.43 -37.01
N PHE A 542 -11.58 -5.37 -38.04
CA PHE A 542 -10.68 -4.24 -38.24
C PHE A 542 -11.44 -2.94 -38.52
N GLU A 543 -12.48 -2.99 -39.35
CA GLU A 543 -13.35 -1.83 -39.66
C GLU A 543 -14.10 -1.35 -38.40
N GLU A 544 -14.63 -2.28 -37.59
CA GLU A 544 -15.30 -1.98 -36.33
C GLU A 544 -14.33 -1.36 -35.32
N ALA A 545 -13.14 -1.93 -35.13
CA ALA A 545 -12.08 -1.41 -34.25
C ALA A 545 -11.60 -0.02 -34.69
N SER A 546 -11.44 0.21 -35.98
CA SER A 546 -11.04 1.51 -36.54
C SER A 546 -12.06 2.61 -36.26
N ALA A 547 -13.36 2.27 -36.29
CA ALA A 547 -14.42 3.20 -35.94
C ALA A 547 -14.46 3.51 -34.42
N GLN A 548 -14.12 2.53 -33.58
CA GLN A 548 -14.07 2.67 -32.13
C GLN A 548 -12.93 3.59 -31.69
N ILE A 549 -11.70 3.31 -32.09
CA ILE A 549 -10.50 4.02 -31.64
C ILE A 549 -10.53 5.52 -31.99
N SER A 550 -11.19 5.88 -33.10
CA SER A 550 -11.30 7.27 -33.54
C SER A 550 -12.09 8.13 -32.55
N ARG A 551 -13.05 7.55 -31.83
CA ARG A 551 -13.84 8.26 -30.82
C ARG A 551 -13.05 8.51 -29.54
N TYR A 552 -12.17 7.57 -29.15
CA TYR A 552 -11.42 7.63 -27.89
C TYR A 552 -10.22 8.57 -27.95
N ALA A 553 -9.60 8.69 -29.12
CA ALA A 553 -8.44 9.53 -29.34
C ALA A 553 -8.73 11.03 -29.13
N ASP A 554 -9.98 11.44 -29.20
CA ASP A 554 -10.42 12.83 -29.06
C ASP A 554 -10.80 13.23 -27.64
N SER A 555 -10.63 12.35 -26.64
CA SER A 555 -10.93 12.67 -25.25
C SER A 555 -9.95 13.70 -24.66
N ASP A 556 -10.42 14.52 -23.73
CA ASP A 556 -9.61 15.55 -23.08
C ASP A 556 -8.43 14.94 -22.33
N MET A 557 -8.62 13.76 -21.70
CA MET A 557 -7.57 13.04 -21.01
C MET A 557 -6.42 12.64 -21.94
N VAL A 558 -6.74 12.08 -23.12
CA VAL A 558 -5.73 11.71 -24.13
C VAL A 558 -5.03 12.96 -24.66
N ARG A 559 -5.79 14.00 -25.01
CA ARG A 559 -5.23 15.27 -25.50
C ARG A 559 -4.26 15.90 -24.52
N GLU A 560 -4.59 15.90 -23.21
CA GLU A 560 -3.69 16.41 -22.18
C GLU A 560 -2.45 15.54 -22.00
N ALA A 561 -2.60 14.22 -22.07
CA ALA A 561 -1.50 13.28 -21.84
C ALA A 561 -0.48 13.26 -22.97
N VAL A 562 -0.92 13.37 -24.23
CA VAL A 562 -0.02 13.31 -25.40
C VAL A 562 0.90 14.53 -25.50
N LYS A 563 0.50 15.67 -24.93
CA LYS A 563 1.29 16.91 -24.91
C LYS A 563 1.83 17.29 -26.31
N THR A 564 3.14 17.16 -26.51
CA THR A 564 3.85 17.50 -27.76
C THR A 564 4.12 16.28 -28.65
N THR A 565 3.74 15.08 -28.20
CA THR A 565 3.95 13.86 -29.00
C THR A 565 2.90 13.71 -30.10
N LYS A 566 3.27 13.00 -31.17
CA LYS A 566 2.33 12.55 -32.19
C LYS A 566 1.55 11.35 -31.68
N LEU A 567 0.23 11.42 -31.66
CA LEU A 567 -0.63 10.28 -31.29
C LEU A 567 -0.84 9.37 -32.49
N HIS A 568 -0.42 8.11 -32.35
CA HIS A 568 -0.69 7.05 -33.31
C HIS A 568 -1.90 6.24 -32.85
N LYS A 569 -2.83 5.97 -33.76
CA LYS A 569 -4.05 5.18 -33.53
C LYS A 569 -3.84 3.79 -34.16
N LEU A 570 -3.69 2.77 -33.33
CA LEU A 570 -3.36 1.42 -33.80
C LEU A 570 -4.50 0.44 -33.57
N VAL A 571 -4.79 -0.37 -34.59
CA VAL A 571 -5.64 -1.56 -34.46
C VAL A 571 -4.76 -2.79 -34.50
N VAL A 572 -4.83 -3.59 -33.43
CA VAL A 572 -4.06 -4.84 -33.30
C VAL A 572 -5.04 -6.01 -33.15
N ILE A 573 -4.97 -6.97 -34.07
CA ILE A 573 -5.90 -8.12 -34.07
C ILE A 573 -5.13 -9.42 -33.91
N TYR A 574 -5.54 -10.22 -32.93
CA TYR A 574 -5.05 -11.57 -32.72
C TYR A 574 -6.10 -12.60 -33.15
N ARG A 575 -5.66 -13.59 -33.96
CA ARG A 575 -6.42 -14.79 -34.29
C ARG A 575 -5.80 -15.99 -33.58
N GLY A 576 -6.40 -16.42 -32.47
CA GLY A 576 -5.75 -17.31 -31.53
C GLY A 576 -4.50 -16.66 -30.91
N ALA A 577 -3.34 -17.27 -31.10
CA ALA A 577 -2.06 -16.72 -30.62
C ALA A 577 -1.26 -15.98 -31.73
N GLU A 578 -1.83 -15.78 -32.92
CA GLU A 578 -1.16 -15.07 -34.02
C GLU A 578 -1.70 -13.66 -34.19
N MET A 579 -0.82 -12.70 -34.26
CA MET A 579 -1.17 -11.33 -34.65
C MET A 579 -1.38 -11.31 -36.18
N VAL A 580 -2.61 -11.03 -36.62
CA VAL A 580 -2.98 -11.01 -38.04
C VAL A 580 -3.13 -9.59 -38.59
N ALA A 581 -3.22 -8.58 -37.75
CA ALA A 581 -3.18 -7.18 -38.13
C ALA A 581 -2.50 -6.34 -37.05
N CYS A 582 -1.73 -5.34 -37.48
CA CYS A 582 -1.14 -4.29 -36.65
C CYS A 582 -0.94 -3.05 -37.56
N GLU A 583 -1.96 -2.20 -37.63
CA GLU A 583 -2.02 -1.12 -38.62
C GLU A 583 -2.40 0.19 -37.93
N GLU A 584 -1.82 1.29 -38.42
CA GLU A 584 -2.20 2.69 -38.06
C GLU A 584 -3.39 3.13 -38.93
N ILE A 585 -4.35 3.84 -38.32
CA ILE A 585 -5.54 4.35 -39.00
C ILE A 585 -5.57 5.85 -39.07
#